data_3daa9ac0bd91c8f88a88ca1fba4ce514
#
_entry.id   3daa9ac0bd91c8f88a88ca1fba4ce514
#
_cell.length_a   1.000
_cell.length_b   1.000
_cell.length_c   1.000
_cell.angle_alpha   90.00
_cell.angle_beta   90.00
_cell.angle_gamma   90.00
#
_symmetry.space_group_name_H-M   'P 1'
#
loop_
_entity.id
_entity.type
_entity.pdbx_description
1 polymer ?
#
loop_
_entity_poly.entity_id
_entity_poly.type
_entity_poly.pdbx_seq_one_letter_code
_entity_poly.pdbx_strand_id
1 'polypeptide(L)'
;MVNSKTDTDDTTALHIPSIDLVISGDAVYNETHPYLAETDTTGYQEWLAALDKIEALNPKAVVAGHGPPDQDSNPSHIDKTRNYIKTFVSLNQATSSALELYERMLELYPDRINPGSLWASARKAKSAV
;
A
#
# COMPACT_ATOMS: atom_id res chain seq x y z
N MET A 1 -13.93 -13.95 4.06
CA MET A 1 -12.72 -13.19 4.49
C MET A 1 -11.53 -13.62 3.66
N VAL A 2 -10.67 -12.68 3.34
CA VAL A 2 -9.44 -12.92 2.56
C VAL A 2 -8.24 -12.66 3.45
N ASN A 3 -7.47 -13.70 3.75
CA ASN A 3 -6.26 -13.57 4.55
C ASN A 3 -5.08 -13.29 3.64
N SER A 4 -4.22 -12.35 4.05
CA SER A 4 -3.08 -11.91 3.24
C SER A 4 -1.98 -11.34 4.12
N LYS A 5 -0.80 -11.23 3.54
CA LYS A 5 0.25 -10.38 4.06
C LYS A 5 0.24 -9.06 3.28
N THR A 6 0.23 -7.94 4.00
CA THR A 6 0.29 -6.59 3.44
C THR A 6 1.36 -5.77 4.17
N ASP A 7 0.98 -4.69 4.85
CA ASP A 7 1.93 -3.90 5.66
C ASP A 7 2.44 -4.69 6.88
N THR A 8 1.66 -5.67 7.34
CA THR A 8 2.06 -6.61 8.39
C THR A 8 1.70 -8.03 7.98
N ASP A 9 2.16 -9.03 8.74
CA ASP A 9 1.70 -10.40 8.60
C ASP A 9 0.24 -10.52 9.06
N ASP A 10 -0.48 -11.50 8.55
CA ASP A 10 -1.84 -11.86 9.01
C ASP A 10 -2.89 -10.75 8.89
N THR A 11 -2.85 -9.98 7.81
CA THR A 11 -3.94 -9.05 7.52
C THR A 11 -5.10 -9.76 6.83
N THR A 12 -6.31 -9.21 7.02
CA THR A 12 -7.52 -9.77 6.43
C THR A 12 -8.32 -8.69 5.72
N ALA A 13 -9.06 -9.10 4.69
CA ALA A 13 -10.04 -8.26 4.01
C ALA A 13 -11.41 -8.95 4.12
N LEU A 14 -12.47 -8.14 4.16
CA LEU A 14 -13.84 -8.62 4.22
C LEU A 14 -14.52 -8.33 2.88
N HIS A 15 -15.03 -9.39 2.25
CA HIS A 15 -15.79 -9.27 1.00
C HIS A 15 -17.28 -9.45 1.29
N ILE A 16 -18.10 -8.52 0.80
CA ILE A 16 -19.57 -8.55 0.92
C ILE A 16 -20.14 -8.64 -0.50
N PRO A 17 -20.35 -9.87 -1.03
CA PRO A 17 -20.73 -10.07 -2.44
C PRO A 17 -22.06 -9.44 -2.81
N SER A 18 -23.01 -9.37 -1.89
CA SER A 18 -24.36 -8.85 -2.17
C SER A 18 -24.37 -7.40 -2.62
N ILE A 19 -23.33 -6.64 -2.29
CA ILE A 19 -23.19 -5.21 -2.66
C ILE A 19 -21.87 -4.93 -3.36
N ASP A 20 -21.15 -5.98 -3.77
CA ASP A 20 -19.84 -5.88 -4.43
C ASP A 20 -18.86 -4.98 -3.68
N LEU A 21 -18.83 -5.08 -2.35
CA LEU A 21 -17.99 -4.27 -1.48
C LEU A 21 -16.85 -5.11 -0.91
N VAL A 22 -15.65 -4.55 -0.88
CA VAL A 22 -14.52 -5.09 -0.14
C VAL A 22 -14.08 -4.06 0.89
N ILE A 23 -13.97 -4.50 2.14
CA ILE A 23 -13.32 -3.72 3.21
C ILE A 23 -11.91 -4.31 3.32
N SER A 24 -10.93 -3.60 2.79
CA SER A 24 -9.62 -4.17 2.50
C SER A 24 -8.67 -4.19 3.70
N GLY A 25 -9.02 -3.53 4.80
CA GLY A 25 -8.06 -3.35 5.89
C GLY A 25 -6.79 -2.67 5.36
N ASP A 26 -5.65 -3.13 5.82
CA ASP A 26 -4.37 -2.49 5.50
C ASP A 26 -3.82 -2.85 4.11
N ALA A 27 -4.58 -3.58 3.29
CA ALA A 27 -4.13 -3.92 1.95
C ALA A 27 -4.20 -2.74 0.98
N VAL A 28 -5.19 -1.86 1.12
CA VAL A 28 -5.39 -0.70 0.25
C VAL A 28 -5.28 0.58 1.07
N TYR A 29 -4.49 1.52 0.56
CA TYR A 29 -4.31 2.84 1.14
C TYR A 29 -4.90 3.88 0.19
N ASN A 30 -5.71 4.80 0.73
CA ASN A 30 -6.37 5.85 -0.04
C ASN A 30 -5.67 7.19 0.21
N GLU A 31 -4.90 7.69 -0.79
CA GLU A 31 -4.22 8.98 -0.74
C GLU A 31 -3.37 9.19 0.53
N THR A 32 -2.85 8.10 1.08
CA THR A 32 -1.98 8.06 2.26
C THR A 32 -0.73 7.27 1.91
N HIS A 33 0.42 7.69 2.42
CA HIS A 33 1.65 6.92 2.23
C HIS A 33 1.55 5.59 2.97
N PRO A 34 1.64 4.45 2.25
CA PRO A 34 1.62 3.14 2.88
C PRO A 34 2.77 2.93 3.87
N TYR A 35 2.50 2.17 4.92
CA TYR A 35 3.52 1.78 5.89
C TYR A 35 4.22 0.51 5.40
N LEU A 36 5.44 0.65 4.90
CA LEU A 36 6.22 -0.45 4.33
C LEU A 36 7.37 -0.91 5.24
N ALA A 37 7.41 -0.38 6.47
CA ALA A 37 8.55 -0.63 7.38
C ALA A 37 8.57 -2.03 7.97
N GLU A 38 7.46 -2.75 7.96
CA GLU A 38 7.39 -4.12 8.48
C GLU A 38 7.42 -5.18 7.38
N THR A 39 7.79 -4.80 6.16
CA THR A 39 7.82 -5.76 5.05
C THR A 39 9.16 -5.68 4.31
N ASP A 40 9.51 -6.78 3.65
CA ASP A 40 10.72 -6.91 2.85
C ASP A 40 10.36 -7.23 1.39
N THR A 41 11.34 -7.58 0.57
CA THR A 41 11.12 -7.90 -0.85
C THR A 41 10.08 -9.00 -1.04
N THR A 42 10.12 -10.07 -0.25
CA THR A 42 9.13 -11.14 -0.31
C THR A 42 7.77 -10.62 0.13
N GLY A 43 7.72 -9.82 1.19
CA GLY A 43 6.49 -9.20 1.69
C GLY A 43 5.85 -8.28 0.68
N TYR A 44 6.63 -7.51 -0.08
CA TYR A 44 6.08 -6.67 -1.15
C TYR A 44 5.39 -7.51 -2.21
N GLN A 45 5.99 -8.62 -2.62
CA GLN A 45 5.39 -9.53 -3.60
C GLN A 45 4.09 -10.15 -3.06
N GLU A 46 4.07 -10.54 -1.79
CA GLU A 46 2.86 -11.07 -1.14
C GLU A 46 1.76 -10.00 -1.07
N TRP A 47 2.14 -8.76 -0.79
CA TRP A 47 1.18 -7.64 -0.78
C TRP A 47 0.60 -7.40 -2.18
N LEU A 48 1.45 -7.39 -3.21
CA LEU A 48 0.97 -7.26 -4.59
C LEU A 48 0.02 -8.40 -4.97
N ALA A 49 0.31 -9.63 -4.54
CA ALA A 49 -0.58 -10.77 -4.75
C ALA A 49 -1.92 -10.60 -4.01
N ALA A 50 -1.90 -10.01 -2.81
CA ALA A 50 -3.12 -9.71 -2.06
C ALA A 50 -4.00 -8.70 -2.81
N LEU A 51 -3.38 -7.68 -3.40
CA LEU A 51 -4.09 -6.69 -4.21
C LEU A 51 -4.72 -7.34 -5.45
N ASP A 52 -4.01 -8.28 -6.08
CA ASP A 52 -4.54 -9.03 -7.21
C ASP A 52 -5.76 -9.89 -6.82
N LYS A 53 -5.74 -10.50 -5.62
CA LYS A 53 -6.90 -11.25 -5.11
C LYS A 53 -8.11 -10.36 -4.90
N ILE A 54 -7.91 -9.18 -4.34
CA ILE A 54 -8.99 -8.21 -4.12
C ILE A 54 -9.55 -7.75 -5.46
N GLU A 55 -8.68 -7.43 -6.40
CA GLU A 55 -9.08 -7.00 -7.74
C GLU A 55 -9.88 -8.09 -8.47
N ALA A 56 -9.50 -9.37 -8.29
CA ALA A 56 -10.18 -10.50 -8.93
C ALA A 56 -11.62 -10.69 -8.44
N LEU A 57 -11.97 -10.14 -7.27
CA LEU A 57 -13.35 -10.13 -6.78
C LEU A 57 -14.22 -9.13 -7.55
N ASN A 58 -13.61 -8.30 -8.39
CA ASN A 58 -14.27 -7.28 -9.20
C ASN A 58 -15.20 -6.36 -8.37
N PRO A 59 -14.70 -5.75 -7.28
CA PRO A 59 -15.55 -4.96 -6.40
C PRO A 59 -15.97 -3.65 -7.06
N LYS A 60 -17.18 -3.20 -6.78
CA LYS A 60 -17.66 -1.87 -7.17
C LYS A 60 -17.24 -0.80 -6.19
N ALA A 61 -16.93 -1.18 -4.95
CA ALA A 61 -16.45 -0.29 -3.92
C ALA A 61 -15.39 -0.99 -3.07
N VAL A 62 -14.35 -0.25 -2.70
CA VAL A 62 -13.27 -0.74 -1.83
C VAL A 62 -13.06 0.29 -0.72
N VAL A 63 -13.25 -0.15 0.52
CA VAL A 63 -12.96 0.69 1.69
C VAL A 63 -11.53 0.39 2.12
N ALA A 64 -10.67 1.41 2.00
CA ALA A 64 -9.28 1.31 2.43
C ALA A 64 -9.18 1.36 3.96
N GLY A 65 -8.15 0.72 4.50
CA GLY A 65 -7.88 0.77 5.93
C GLY A 65 -7.33 2.11 6.40
N HIS A 66 -6.67 2.82 5.51
CA HIS A 66 -6.07 4.13 5.80
C HIS A 66 -6.42 5.11 4.68
N GLY A 67 -6.81 6.31 5.07
CA GLY A 67 -7.16 7.38 4.13
C GLY A 67 -7.60 8.64 4.86
N PRO A 68 -7.85 9.73 4.10
CA PRO A 68 -8.37 10.96 4.69
C PRO A 68 -9.80 10.75 5.24
N PRO A 69 -10.28 11.64 6.16
CA PRO A 69 -11.61 11.47 6.75
C PRO A 69 -12.76 11.43 5.75
N ASP A 70 -12.59 12.07 4.60
CA ASP A 70 -13.59 12.15 3.53
C ASP A 70 -13.25 11.24 2.35
N GLN A 71 -12.53 10.14 2.61
CA GLN A 71 -12.09 9.24 1.54
C GLN A 71 -13.27 8.65 0.75
N ASP A 72 -13.07 8.52 -0.55
CA ASP A 72 -14.00 7.79 -1.40
C ASP A 72 -13.72 6.28 -1.33
N SER A 73 -14.60 5.48 -1.93
CA SER A 73 -14.47 4.02 -1.99
C SER A 73 -14.20 3.51 -3.40
N ASN A 74 -13.54 4.31 -4.23
CA ASN A 74 -13.26 3.96 -5.62
C ASN A 74 -12.29 2.78 -5.70
N PRO A 75 -12.63 1.72 -6.46
CA PRO A 75 -11.72 0.57 -6.63
C PRO A 75 -10.37 0.91 -7.26
N SER A 76 -10.22 2.07 -7.89
CA SER A 76 -8.95 2.53 -8.46
C SER A 76 -7.83 2.64 -7.42
N HIS A 77 -8.15 2.71 -6.12
CA HIS A 77 -7.15 2.74 -5.06
C HIS A 77 -6.38 1.42 -4.95
N ILE A 78 -6.92 0.33 -5.47
CA ILE A 78 -6.17 -0.94 -5.60
C ILE A 78 -4.95 -0.73 -6.50
N ASP A 79 -5.16 -0.21 -7.71
CA ASP A 79 -4.09 0.06 -8.65
C ASP A 79 -3.13 1.13 -8.16
N LYS A 80 -3.66 2.18 -7.54
CA LYS A 80 -2.84 3.26 -7.00
C LYS A 80 -1.91 2.74 -5.89
N THR A 81 -2.40 1.85 -5.03
CA THR A 81 -1.56 1.22 -4.00
C THR A 81 -0.53 0.29 -4.63
N ARG A 82 -0.95 -0.52 -5.60
CA ARG A 82 -0.05 -1.41 -6.34
C ARG A 82 1.10 -0.61 -6.98
N ASN A 83 0.77 0.45 -7.68
CA ASN A 83 1.77 1.27 -8.36
C ASN A 83 2.70 1.97 -7.38
N TYR A 84 2.20 2.40 -6.23
CA TYR A 84 3.02 2.98 -5.18
C TYR A 84 4.08 1.98 -4.68
N ILE A 85 3.66 0.77 -4.38
CA ILE A 85 4.59 -0.29 -3.90
C ILE A 85 5.64 -0.59 -4.95
N LYS A 86 5.25 -0.76 -6.22
CA LYS A 86 6.18 -1.01 -7.32
C LYS A 86 7.16 0.13 -7.50
N THR A 87 6.69 1.37 -7.42
CA THR A 87 7.55 2.56 -7.53
C THR A 87 8.52 2.63 -6.37
N PHE A 88 8.06 2.37 -5.14
CA PHE A 88 8.92 2.37 -3.97
C PHE A 88 10.04 1.33 -4.11
N VAL A 89 9.72 0.11 -4.52
CA VAL A 89 10.71 -0.95 -4.72
C VAL A 89 11.74 -0.54 -5.78
N SER A 90 11.27 0.01 -6.90
CA SER A 90 12.14 0.44 -8.00
C SER A 90 13.08 1.57 -7.55
N LEU A 91 12.54 2.58 -6.88
CA LEU A 91 13.35 3.70 -6.39
C LEU A 91 14.29 3.30 -5.26
N ASN A 92 13.89 2.31 -4.43
CA ASN A 92 14.79 1.79 -3.42
C ASN A 92 16.07 1.21 -4.04
N GLN A 93 15.94 0.55 -5.18
CA GLN A 93 17.11 0.01 -5.90
C GLN A 93 17.93 1.11 -6.57
N ALA A 94 17.31 2.23 -6.94
CA ALA A 94 17.93 3.32 -7.70
C ALA A 94 18.51 4.43 -6.81
N THR A 95 18.26 4.41 -5.51
CA THR A 95 18.71 5.43 -4.57
C THR A 95 19.71 4.87 -3.57
N SER A 96 20.56 5.74 -2.99
CA SER A 96 21.64 5.31 -2.11
C SER A 96 21.38 5.62 -0.63
N SER A 97 20.37 6.41 -0.29
CA SER A 97 20.08 6.79 1.09
C SER A 97 18.59 6.85 1.35
N ALA A 98 18.22 6.75 2.63
CA ALA A 98 16.82 6.88 3.05
C ALA A 98 16.25 8.25 2.68
N LEU A 99 17.04 9.31 2.85
CA LEU A 99 16.60 10.67 2.51
C LEU A 99 16.33 10.80 1.02
N GLU A 100 17.20 10.28 0.17
CA GLU A 100 17.02 10.31 -1.28
C GLU A 100 15.76 9.55 -1.70
N LEU A 101 15.54 8.36 -1.15
CA LEU A 101 14.34 7.58 -1.43
C LEU A 101 13.08 8.33 -0.99
N TYR A 102 13.11 8.91 0.22
CA TYR A 102 12.02 9.70 0.77
C TYR A 102 11.67 10.89 -0.13
N GLU A 103 12.68 11.67 -0.52
CA GLU A 103 12.49 12.85 -1.37
C GLU A 103 11.94 12.47 -2.75
N ARG A 104 12.45 11.40 -3.37
CA ARG A 104 11.98 10.97 -4.68
C ARG A 104 10.52 10.50 -4.62
N MET A 105 10.13 9.80 -3.58
CA MET A 105 8.74 9.39 -3.41
C MET A 105 7.82 10.58 -3.18
N LEU A 106 8.25 11.59 -2.41
CA LEU A 106 7.47 12.81 -2.22
C LEU A 106 7.27 13.59 -3.51
N GLU A 107 8.25 13.61 -4.40
CA GLU A 107 8.12 14.27 -5.71
C GLU A 107 7.02 13.61 -6.55
N LEU A 108 6.90 12.29 -6.47
CA LEU A 108 5.91 11.53 -7.24
C LEU A 108 4.52 11.53 -6.58
N TYR A 109 4.47 11.61 -5.26
CA TYR A 109 3.22 11.55 -4.50
C TYR A 109 3.12 12.70 -3.50
N PRO A 110 3.09 13.96 -4.00
CA PRO A 110 3.14 15.13 -3.11
C PRO A 110 1.87 15.33 -2.27
N ASP A 111 0.75 14.79 -2.72
CA ASP A 111 -0.55 15.02 -2.10
C ASP A 111 -0.99 13.94 -1.11
N ARG A 112 -0.26 12.83 -1.01
CA ARG A 112 -0.60 11.78 -0.05
C ARG A 112 -0.31 12.25 1.37
N ILE A 113 -1.22 11.93 2.29
CA ILE A 113 -1.06 12.26 3.71
C ILE A 113 -0.15 11.27 4.42
N ASN A 114 0.24 11.59 5.63
CA ASN A 114 1.09 10.77 6.50
C ASN A 114 2.48 10.49 5.92
N PRO A 115 3.27 11.51 5.60
CA PRO A 115 4.64 11.30 5.11
C PRO A 115 5.57 10.64 6.13
N GLY A 116 5.18 10.64 7.42
CA GLY A 116 5.92 9.90 8.44
C GLY A 116 5.99 8.40 8.17
N SER A 117 4.93 7.81 7.62
CA SER A 117 4.96 6.40 7.20
C SER A 117 5.98 6.16 6.10
N LEU A 118 6.08 7.08 5.14
CA LEU A 118 7.07 7.01 4.09
C LEU A 118 8.49 7.10 4.65
N TRP A 119 8.72 8.03 5.58
CA TRP A 119 10.05 8.18 6.19
C TRP A 119 10.46 6.90 6.93
N ALA A 120 9.55 6.32 7.72
CA ALA A 120 9.81 5.05 8.41
C ALA A 120 10.11 3.92 7.42
N SER A 121 9.36 3.86 6.32
CA SER A 121 9.54 2.86 5.26
C SER A 121 10.90 3.01 4.59
N ALA A 122 11.29 4.24 4.25
CA ALA A 122 12.57 4.52 3.60
C ALA A 122 13.75 4.16 4.51
N ARG A 123 13.66 4.52 5.79
CA ARG A 123 14.70 4.18 6.77
C ARG A 123 14.86 2.67 6.91
N LYS A 124 13.76 1.94 6.99
CA LYS A 124 13.79 0.49 7.12
C LYS A 124 14.39 -0.16 5.86
N ALA A 125 13.99 0.30 4.68
CA ALA A 125 14.47 -0.24 3.42
C ALA A 125 16.00 -0.06 3.27
N LYS A 126 16.55 1.03 3.78
CA LYS A 126 17.99 1.34 3.69
C LYS A 126 18.79 0.83 4.89
N SER A 127 18.16 0.38 5.95
CA SER A 127 18.85 -0.18 7.12
C SER A 127 19.18 -1.65 6.97
N ALA A 128 18.52 -2.36 6.05
CA ALA A 128 18.80 -3.76 5.75
C ALA A 128 20.09 -3.84 4.93
N VAL A 129 21.12 -4.27 5.57
CA VAL A 129 22.45 -4.43 4.96
C VAL A 129 22.76 -5.91 4.84
#